data_216a1f19a47630a55a1655cbf556f031
#
_entry.id   216a1f19a47630a55a1655cbf556f031
#
_cell.length_a   1.000
_cell.length_b   1.000
_cell.length_c   1.000
_cell.angle_alpha   90.00
_cell.angle_beta   90.00
_cell.angle_gamma   90.00
#
_symmetry.space_group_name_H-M   'P 1'
#
loop_
_entity.id
_entity.type
_entity.pdbx_description
1 polymer ?
#
loop_
_entity_poly.entity_id
_entity_poly.type
_entity_poly.pdbx_seq_one_letter_code
_entity_poly.pdbx_strand_id
1 'polypeptide(L)'
;ETVLFSSQAYVDVLAEQGKNVAKGEVIANATDSAASMAEAARIHQLEMQISKAQAATGGSGKTGDDAAVRAALLDLSAAVARKDMSRLYEPEVTLASLVFQNQDTAVDAEQLAAMKVELNQLRGQANTNTTAIMSPIAGLFTTAVDGYEGLNASMLTDLTPESLRALTERREDTEGYLGKIAVGPRWYFAALVNEKDAKRLSQSSVTTLDLGKYASGNVEAVVTHISHPQNGVCAVVFKCRTALAE
;
A
#
# COMPACT_ATOMS: atom_id res chain seq x y z
N GLU A 1 8.46 5.30 10.66
CA GLU A 1 8.34 4.74 9.30
C GLU A 1 9.71 4.35 8.77
N THR A 2 9.78 3.33 7.93
CA THR A 2 11.01 2.92 7.25
C THR A 2 10.71 2.82 5.76
N VAL A 3 11.46 3.59 4.97
CA VAL A 3 11.30 3.63 3.51
C VAL A 3 12.01 2.45 2.87
N LEU A 4 11.41 1.90 1.84
CA LEU A 4 11.99 0.90 0.94
C LEU A 4 12.39 1.58 -0.36
N PHE A 5 13.60 1.32 -0.79
CA PHE A 5 14.21 1.95 -1.96
C PHE A 5 14.80 0.90 -2.92
N SER A 6 14.73 1.16 -4.21
CA SER A 6 15.48 0.43 -5.23
C SER A 6 16.06 1.39 -6.25
N SER A 7 17.31 1.14 -6.63
CA SER A 7 17.97 1.82 -7.76
C SER A 7 17.83 1.05 -9.07
N GLN A 8 17.20 -0.12 -9.07
CA GLN A 8 17.03 -0.95 -10.26
C GLN A 8 15.90 -0.42 -11.14
N ALA A 9 16.06 -0.57 -12.45
CA ALA A 9 15.17 0.00 -13.46
C ALA A 9 13.75 -0.59 -13.42
N TYR A 10 13.63 -1.85 -12.99
CA TYR A 10 12.35 -2.56 -12.94
C TYR A 10 12.14 -3.17 -11.57
N VAL A 11 10.96 -2.92 -11.00
CA VAL A 11 10.57 -3.44 -9.69
C VAL A 11 9.15 -4.01 -9.78
N ASP A 12 9.01 -5.23 -9.30
CA ASP A 12 7.75 -5.93 -9.14
C ASP A 12 7.41 -6.00 -7.64
N VAL A 13 6.42 -5.24 -7.20
CA VAL A 13 6.00 -5.18 -5.80
C VAL A 13 5.03 -6.32 -5.52
N LEU A 14 5.44 -7.23 -4.65
CA LEU A 14 4.67 -8.43 -4.27
C LEU A 14 3.81 -8.22 -3.03
N ALA A 15 4.22 -7.29 -2.15
CA ALA A 15 3.47 -7.01 -0.93
C ALA A 15 2.20 -6.22 -1.23
N GLU A 16 1.09 -6.66 -0.66
CA GLU A 16 -0.18 -5.96 -0.80
C GLU A 16 -0.22 -4.68 0.05
N GLN A 17 -0.83 -3.65 -0.53
CA GLN A 17 -1.09 -2.37 0.14
C GLN A 17 -1.93 -2.58 1.41
N GLY A 18 -1.52 -1.99 2.54
CA GLY A 18 -2.28 -2.07 3.79
C GLY A 18 -2.12 -3.40 4.56
N LYS A 19 -1.25 -4.30 4.12
CA LYS A 19 -1.00 -5.58 4.77
C LYS A 19 0.17 -5.51 5.75
N ASN A 20 0.06 -6.25 6.85
CA ASN A 20 1.18 -6.42 7.77
C ASN A 20 2.20 -7.39 7.17
N VAL A 21 3.45 -6.95 7.13
CA VAL A 21 4.60 -7.73 6.67
C VAL A 21 5.51 -8.06 7.85
N ALA A 22 6.13 -9.23 7.81
CA ALA A 22 7.11 -9.66 8.79
C ALA A 22 8.51 -9.13 8.44
N LYS A 23 9.38 -9.01 9.44
CA LYS A 23 10.80 -8.75 9.19
C LYS A 23 11.41 -9.89 8.36
N GLY A 24 12.08 -9.56 7.26
CA GLY A 24 12.68 -10.52 6.33
C GLY A 24 11.71 -11.07 5.29
N GLU A 25 10.45 -10.66 5.30
CA GLU A 25 9.50 -10.98 4.24
C GLU A 25 9.88 -10.25 2.95
N VAL A 26 9.73 -10.94 1.80
CA VAL A 26 10.01 -10.35 0.48
C VAL A 26 8.87 -9.40 0.12
N ILE A 27 9.23 -8.14 -0.09
CA ILE A 27 8.29 -7.06 -0.44
C ILE A 27 8.22 -6.87 -1.94
N ALA A 28 9.37 -6.97 -2.62
CA ALA A 28 9.45 -6.77 -4.06
C ALA A 28 10.61 -7.56 -4.66
N ASN A 29 10.55 -7.80 -5.95
CA ASN A 29 11.65 -8.26 -6.75
C ASN A 29 12.11 -7.14 -7.69
N ALA A 30 13.41 -6.91 -7.76
CA ALA A 30 13.98 -5.84 -8.57
C ALA A 30 15.02 -6.40 -9.54
N THR A 31 15.09 -5.82 -10.75
CA THR A 31 16.03 -6.22 -11.81
C THR A 31 16.36 -5.04 -12.73
N ASP A 32 17.57 -5.07 -13.31
CA ASP A 32 17.97 -4.11 -14.34
C ASP A 32 17.78 -4.68 -15.77
N SER A 33 17.29 -5.92 -15.88
CA SER A 33 17.15 -6.63 -17.15
C SER A 33 15.72 -6.49 -17.70
N ALA A 34 15.58 -5.90 -18.88
CA ALA A 34 14.32 -5.89 -19.63
C ALA A 34 13.84 -7.32 -19.99
N ALA A 35 14.76 -8.26 -20.15
CA ALA A 35 14.42 -9.66 -20.39
C ALA A 35 13.75 -10.29 -19.18
N SER A 36 14.27 -10.04 -17.96
CA SER A 36 13.66 -10.52 -16.72
C SER A 36 12.29 -9.90 -16.46
N MET A 37 12.05 -8.67 -16.90
CA MET A 37 10.72 -8.07 -16.86
C MET A 37 9.75 -8.78 -17.80
N ALA A 38 10.21 -9.12 -19.03
CA ALA A 38 9.39 -9.88 -19.98
C ALA A 38 9.08 -11.30 -19.44
N GLU A 39 10.03 -11.94 -18.76
CA GLU A 39 9.83 -13.21 -18.07
C GLU A 39 8.78 -13.10 -16.95
N ALA A 40 8.83 -12.04 -16.14
CA ALA A 40 7.83 -11.78 -15.11
C ALA A 40 6.42 -11.60 -15.71
N ALA A 41 6.30 -10.81 -16.77
CA ALA A 41 5.04 -10.64 -17.50
C ALA A 41 4.51 -11.98 -18.07
N ARG A 42 5.40 -12.83 -18.57
CA ARG A 42 5.04 -14.17 -19.06
C ARG A 42 4.58 -15.09 -17.93
N ILE A 43 5.23 -15.02 -16.76
CA ILE A 43 4.81 -15.73 -15.54
C ILE A 43 3.37 -15.34 -15.18
N HIS A 44 3.07 -14.05 -15.06
CA HIS A 44 1.72 -13.57 -14.75
C HIS A 44 0.69 -14.02 -15.79
N GLN A 45 1.04 -13.96 -17.08
CA GLN A 45 0.15 -14.44 -18.14
C GLN A 45 -0.16 -15.95 -18.01
N LEU A 46 0.84 -16.77 -17.71
CA LEU A 46 0.67 -18.22 -17.51
C LEU A 46 -0.15 -18.52 -16.26
N GLU A 47 0.09 -17.81 -15.16
CA GLU A 47 -0.69 -17.94 -13.92
C GLU A 47 -2.17 -17.66 -14.18
N MET A 48 -2.47 -16.58 -14.91
CA MET A 48 -3.83 -16.24 -15.30
C MET A 48 -4.46 -17.33 -16.18
N GLN A 49 -3.73 -17.85 -17.18
CA GLN A 49 -4.20 -18.92 -18.05
C GLN A 49 -4.48 -20.21 -17.28
N ILE A 50 -3.58 -20.59 -16.36
CA ILE A 50 -3.74 -21.77 -15.48
C ILE A 50 -4.95 -21.60 -14.55
N SER A 51 -5.11 -20.42 -13.95
CA SER A 51 -6.26 -20.11 -13.09
C SER A 51 -7.58 -20.23 -13.86
N LYS A 52 -7.65 -19.65 -15.07
CA LYS A 52 -8.81 -19.78 -15.96
C LYS A 52 -9.10 -21.24 -16.34
N ALA A 53 -8.06 -22.00 -16.70
CA ALA A 53 -8.21 -23.40 -17.06
C ALA A 53 -8.67 -24.26 -15.86
N GLN A 54 -8.16 -23.99 -14.66
CA GLN A 54 -8.56 -24.69 -13.45
C GLN A 54 -10.00 -24.37 -13.05
N ALA A 55 -10.43 -23.10 -13.19
CA ALA A 55 -11.81 -22.70 -12.94
C ALA A 55 -12.77 -23.39 -13.91
N ALA A 56 -12.38 -23.52 -15.19
CA ALA A 56 -13.17 -24.23 -16.22
C ALA A 56 -13.28 -25.73 -15.94
N THR A 57 -12.24 -26.37 -15.42
CA THR A 57 -12.25 -27.81 -15.10
C THR A 57 -12.89 -28.14 -13.75
N GLY A 58 -12.92 -27.19 -12.78
CA GLY A 58 -13.50 -27.36 -11.45
C GLY A 58 -15.01 -27.06 -11.36
N GLY A 59 -15.60 -26.52 -12.39
CA GLY A 59 -16.99 -26.07 -12.40
C GLY A 59 -17.98 -27.19 -12.69
N SER A 60 -18.47 -27.89 -11.67
CA SER A 60 -19.73 -28.60 -11.78
C SER A 60 -20.87 -27.58 -11.80
N GLY A 61 -21.36 -27.25 -12.99
CA GLY A 61 -22.73 -26.87 -13.36
C GLY A 61 -23.56 -25.97 -12.42
N LYS A 62 -23.02 -25.00 -11.71
CA LYS A 62 -23.80 -23.96 -11.04
C LYS A 62 -23.64 -22.66 -11.86
N THR A 63 -24.78 -22.24 -12.44
CA THR A 63 -25.01 -20.87 -12.94
C THR A 63 -24.28 -19.88 -12.05
N GLY A 64 -23.44 -19.05 -12.68
CA GLY A 64 -22.57 -18.10 -11.98
C GLY A 64 -23.29 -17.40 -10.85
N ASP A 65 -22.68 -17.42 -9.68
CA ASP A 65 -23.18 -16.70 -8.51
C ASP A 65 -23.12 -15.20 -8.82
N ASP A 66 -24.24 -14.62 -9.23
CA ASP A 66 -24.38 -13.18 -9.53
C ASP A 66 -23.87 -12.31 -8.38
N ALA A 67 -23.87 -12.83 -7.15
CA ALA A 67 -23.35 -12.16 -5.98
C ALA A 67 -21.80 -12.11 -6.01
N ALA A 68 -21.14 -13.20 -6.41
CA ALA A 68 -19.69 -13.25 -6.53
C ALA A 68 -19.19 -12.35 -7.66
N VAL A 69 -19.90 -12.33 -8.80
CA VAL A 69 -19.57 -11.42 -9.92
C VAL A 69 -19.72 -9.95 -9.51
N ARG A 70 -20.80 -9.62 -8.78
CA ARG A 70 -21.01 -8.25 -8.28
C ARG A 70 -19.95 -7.85 -7.26
N ALA A 71 -19.55 -8.74 -6.36
CA ALA A 71 -18.49 -8.49 -5.39
C ALA A 71 -17.16 -8.20 -6.10
N ALA A 72 -16.76 -9.05 -7.07
CA ALA A 72 -15.54 -8.85 -7.85
C ALA A 72 -15.56 -7.53 -8.67
N LEU A 73 -16.72 -7.14 -9.21
CA LEU A 73 -16.90 -5.86 -9.89
C LEU A 73 -16.78 -4.67 -8.94
N LEU A 74 -17.30 -4.78 -7.72
CA LEU A 74 -17.17 -3.75 -6.70
C LEU A 74 -15.70 -3.58 -6.26
N ASP A 75 -15.00 -4.69 -6.04
CA ASP A 75 -13.57 -4.66 -5.68
C ASP A 75 -12.72 -4.06 -6.80
N LEU A 76 -12.98 -4.43 -8.06
CA LEU A 76 -12.32 -3.84 -9.22
C LEU A 76 -12.59 -2.34 -9.32
N SER A 77 -13.84 -1.93 -9.17
CA SER A 77 -14.23 -0.52 -9.22
C SER A 77 -13.61 0.29 -8.09
N ALA A 78 -13.48 -0.28 -6.89
CA ALA A 78 -12.83 0.33 -5.75
C ALA A 78 -11.31 0.49 -5.98
N ALA A 79 -10.64 -0.52 -6.54
CA ALA A 79 -9.22 -0.45 -6.89
C ALA A 79 -8.95 0.64 -7.94
N VAL A 80 -9.78 0.72 -8.99
CA VAL A 80 -9.70 1.78 -10.02
C VAL A 80 -9.93 3.16 -9.43
N ALA A 81 -10.94 3.31 -8.57
CA ALA A 81 -11.26 4.59 -7.93
C ALA A 81 -10.13 5.09 -7.02
N ARG A 82 -9.41 4.19 -6.39
CA ARG A 82 -8.23 4.48 -5.56
C ARG A 82 -6.95 4.69 -6.38
N LYS A 83 -6.97 4.46 -7.71
CA LYS A 83 -5.80 4.44 -8.60
C LYS A 83 -4.72 3.43 -8.16
N ASP A 84 -5.13 2.39 -7.46
CA ASP A 84 -4.24 1.33 -6.97
C ASP A 84 -4.10 0.25 -8.05
N MET A 85 -3.12 0.44 -8.94
CA MET A 85 -2.87 -0.47 -10.06
C MET A 85 -2.34 -1.83 -9.61
N SER A 86 -1.75 -1.93 -8.42
CA SER A 86 -1.23 -3.18 -7.88
C SER A 86 -2.35 -4.15 -7.47
N ARG A 87 -3.52 -3.63 -7.11
CA ARG A 87 -4.71 -4.42 -6.73
C ARG A 87 -5.64 -4.75 -7.89
N LEU A 88 -5.36 -4.32 -9.11
CA LEU A 88 -6.20 -4.64 -10.26
C LEU A 88 -6.12 -6.12 -10.65
N TYR A 89 -4.99 -6.75 -10.40
CA TYR A 89 -4.72 -8.12 -10.84
C TYR A 89 -5.65 -9.16 -10.19
N GLU A 90 -5.81 -9.17 -8.86
CA GLU A 90 -6.67 -10.14 -8.17
C GLU A 90 -8.15 -10.04 -8.54
N PRO A 91 -8.80 -8.85 -8.52
CA PRO A 91 -10.17 -8.72 -8.96
C PRO A 91 -10.35 -9.05 -10.45
N GLU A 92 -9.37 -8.72 -11.30
CA GLU A 92 -9.40 -9.06 -12.73
C GLU A 92 -9.36 -10.57 -12.94
N VAL A 93 -8.47 -11.30 -12.28
CA VAL A 93 -8.38 -12.76 -12.33
C VAL A 93 -9.65 -13.40 -11.79
N THR A 94 -10.18 -12.91 -10.69
CA THR A 94 -11.41 -13.40 -10.07
C THR A 94 -12.60 -13.18 -11.00
N LEU A 95 -12.76 -11.98 -11.55
CA LEU A 95 -13.82 -11.67 -12.50
C LEU A 95 -13.71 -12.50 -13.78
N ALA A 96 -12.49 -12.61 -14.32
CA ALA A 96 -12.24 -13.43 -15.49
C ALA A 96 -12.59 -14.90 -15.24
N SER A 97 -12.23 -15.47 -14.09
CA SER A 97 -12.58 -16.85 -13.73
C SER A 97 -14.08 -17.06 -13.62
N LEU A 98 -14.81 -16.12 -13.04
CA LEU A 98 -16.27 -16.17 -12.90
C LEU A 98 -17.01 -16.02 -14.25
N VAL A 99 -16.52 -15.13 -15.11
CA VAL A 99 -17.13 -14.88 -16.43
C VAL A 99 -16.85 -16.03 -17.40
N PHE A 100 -15.65 -16.61 -17.36
CA PHE A 100 -15.25 -17.68 -18.29
C PHE A 100 -15.65 -19.10 -17.82
N GLN A 101 -16.25 -19.27 -16.65
CA GLN A 101 -16.83 -20.53 -16.20
C GLN A 101 -17.85 -21.13 -17.18
N ASN A 102 -18.44 -20.32 -18.06
CA ASN A 102 -19.47 -20.73 -19.01
C ASN A 102 -18.99 -20.87 -20.47
N GLN A 103 -17.69 -20.77 -20.75
CA GLN A 103 -17.20 -21.00 -22.12
C GLN A 103 -16.61 -22.40 -22.24
N ASP A 104 -17.11 -23.15 -23.23
CA ASP A 104 -16.69 -24.51 -23.64
C ASP A 104 -15.21 -24.62 -24.14
N THR A 105 -14.27 -23.88 -23.57
CA THR A 105 -12.86 -24.06 -23.77
C THR A 105 -12.30 -24.99 -22.69
N ALA A 106 -12.66 -26.26 -22.76
CA ALA A 106 -11.98 -27.30 -22.00
C ALA A 106 -10.51 -27.30 -22.43
N VAL A 107 -9.66 -26.62 -21.64
CA VAL A 107 -8.21 -26.77 -21.77
C VAL A 107 -7.92 -28.22 -21.43
N ASP A 108 -7.29 -28.95 -22.37
CA ASP A 108 -6.89 -30.32 -22.19
C ASP A 108 -5.97 -30.44 -20.96
N ALA A 109 -6.14 -31.49 -20.18
CA ALA A 109 -5.30 -31.75 -19.00
C ALA A 109 -3.81 -31.79 -19.32
N GLU A 110 -3.45 -32.19 -20.51
CA GLU A 110 -2.08 -32.20 -21.03
C GLU A 110 -1.56 -30.77 -21.26
N GLN A 111 -2.35 -29.89 -21.81
CA GLN A 111 -2.01 -28.48 -21.99
C GLN A 111 -1.86 -27.76 -20.64
N LEU A 112 -2.74 -28.04 -19.67
CA LEU A 112 -2.63 -27.50 -18.32
C LEU A 112 -1.34 -27.98 -17.62
N ALA A 113 -0.97 -29.24 -17.81
CA ALA A 113 0.28 -29.78 -17.29
C ALA A 113 1.51 -29.10 -17.93
N ALA A 114 1.48 -28.91 -19.24
CA ALA A 114 2.54 -28.23 -19.97
C ALA A 114 2.73 -26.75 -19.50
N MET A 115 1.63 -26.01 -19.34
CA MET A 115 1.67 -24.64 -18.80
C MET A 115 2.27 -24.60 -17.39
N LYS A 116 1.95 -25.55 -16.52
CA LYS A 116 2.54 -25.65 -15.17
C LYS A 116 4.04 -25.93 -15.20
N VAL A 117 4.51 -26.77 -16.12
CA VAL A 117 5.93 -27.04 -16.32
C VAL A 117 6.65 -25.79 -16.80
N GLU A 118 6.11 -25.10 -17.82
CA GLU A 118 6.66 -23.83 -18.32
C GLU A 118 6.73 -22.78 -17.20
N LEU A 119 5.66 -22.63 -16.42
CA LEU A 119 5.63 -21.71 -15.27
C LEU A 119 6.74 -22.00 -14.26
N ASN A 120 6.93 -23.26 -13.91
CA ASN A 120 7.99 -23.65 -12.94
C ASN A 120 9.40 -23.39 -13.50
N GLN A 121 9.62 -23.59 -14.79
CA GLN A 121 10.90 -23.27 -15.45
C GLN A 121 11.18 -21.78 -15.43
N LEU A 122 10.20 -20.95 -15.82
CA LEU A 122 10.33 -19.48 -15.80
C LEU A 122 10.55 -18.94 -14.40
N ARG A 123 9.81 -19.44 -13.39
CA ARG A 123 10.04 -19.08 -11.98
C ARG A 123 11.45 -19.43 -11.51
N GLY A 124 11.98 -20.58 -11.93
CA GLY A 124 13.36 -20.96 -11.65
C GLY A 124 14.38 -20.00 -12.26
N GLN A 125 14.16 -19.54 -13.48
CA GLN A 125 15.02 -18.58 -14.19
C GLN A 125 14.90 -17.18 -13.59
N ALA A 126 13.69 -16.70 -13.29
CA ALA A 126 13.44 -15.40 -12.71
C ALA A 126 14.14 -15.23 -11.34
N ASN A 127 14.14 -16.28 -10.50
CA ASN A 127 14.83 -16.26 -9.21
C ASN A 127 16.35 -16.06 -9.28
N THR A 128 16.98 -16.35 -10.42
CA THR A 128 18.43 -16.15 -10.60
C THR A 128 18.78 -14.75 -11.09
N ASN A 129 17.82 -14.02 -11.67
CA ASN A 129 18.04 -12.74 -12.35
C ASN A 129 17.41 -11.56 -11.61
N THR A 130 16.81 -11.79 -10.45
CA THR A 130 16.16 -10.76 -9.64
C THR A 130 16.79 -10.64 -8.26
N THR A 131 16.80 -9.42 -7.72
CA THR A 131 17.19 -9.15 -6.34
C THR A 131 15.94 -8.99 -5.48
N ALA A 132 15.78 -9.86 -4.48
CA ALA A 132 14.69 -9.76 -3.53
C ALA A 132 14.90 -8.59 -2.57
N ILE A 133 13.93 -7.69 -2.49
CA ILE A 133 13.87 -6.60 -1.53
C ILE A 133 13.05 -7.06 -0.34
N MET A 134 13.70 -7.17 0.81
CA MET A 134 13.09 -7.70 2.03
C MET A 134 12.72 -6.58 3.00
N SER A 135 11.67 -6.81 3.78
CA SER A 135 11.31 -5.91 4.87
C SER A 135 12.37 -5.90 5.96
N PRO A 136 12.95 -4.73 6.31
CA PRO A 136 13.92 -4.63 7.40
C PRO A 136 13.27 -4.75 8.79
N ILE A 137 11.97 -4.50 8.89
CA ILE A 137 11.20 -4.48 10.14
C ILE A 137 9.80 -5.08 9.91
N ALA A 138 9.12 -5.51 10.97
CA ALA A 138 7.71 -5.88 10.88
C ALA A 138 6.83 -4.63 10.98
N GLY A 139 5.76 -4.54 10.17
CA GLY A 139 4.83 -3.42 10.18
C GLY A 139 3.84 -3.44 9.03
N LEU A 140 3.08 -2.38 8.88
CA LEU A 140 2.13 -2.18 7.81
C LEU A 140 2.84 -1.66 6.56
N PHE A 141 2.74 -2.39 5.46
CA PHE A 141 3.29 -1.96 4.17
C PHE A 141 2.33 -1.00 3.45
N THR A 142 2.87 0.06 2.86
CA THR A 142 2.14 0.98 1.98
C THR A 142 3.04 1.49 0.85
N THR A 143 2.51 1.57 -0.35
CA THR A 143 3.17 2.18 -1.51
C THR A 143 3.03 3.70 -1.54
N ALA A 144 2.20 4.27 -0.64
CA ALA A 144 1.99 5.71 -0.55
C ALA A 144 3.21 6.38 0.11
N VAL A 145 4.05 6.98 -0.72
CA VAL A 145 5.22 7.77 -0.34
C VAL A 145 4.97 9.21 -0.77
N ASP A 146 5.12 10.16 0.14
CA ASP A 146 4.77 11.56 -0.10
C ASP A 146 5.97 12.53 0.01
N GLY A 147 7.17 12.02 0.33
CA GLY A 147 8.40 12.78 0.49
C GLY A 147 8.57 13.41 1.87
N TYR A 148 7.78 12.97 2.85
CA TYR A 148 7.88 13.40 4.25
C TYR A 148 8.32 12.28 5.20
N GLU A 149 8.75 11.15 4.68
CA GLU A 149 9.13 9.96 5.45
C GLU A 149 10.37 10.16 6.33
N GLY A 150 11.19 11.16 6.02
CA GLY A 150 12.33 11.58 6.86
C GLY A 150 11.91 12.26 8.16
N LEU A 151 10.63 12.65 8.31
CA LEU A 151 10.14 13.27 9.53
C LEU A 151 9.99 12.22 10.64
N ASN A 152 10.51 12.56 11.81
CA ASN A 152 10.41 11.69 12.98
C ASN A 152 9.82 12.45 14.20
N ALA A 153 9.34 11.70 15.19
CA ALA A 153 8.67 12.25 16.35
C ALA A 153 9.56 13.18 17.20
N SER A 154 10.88 13.06 17.12
CA SER A 154 11.80 13.93 17.87
C SER A 154 11.83 15.35 17.31
N MET A 155 11.56 15.54 16.02
CA MET A 155 11.47 16.86 15.41
C MET A 155 10.24 17.66 15.87
N LEU A 156 9.27 16.99 16.48
CA LEU A 156 8.00 17.59 16.92
C LEU A 156 8.07 18.14 18.35
N THR A 157 9.13 17.88 19.12
CA THR A 157 9.23 18.28 20.54
C THR A 157 9.45 19.79 20.71
N ASP A 158 10.15 20.42 19.75
CA ASP A 158 10.50 21.84 19.79
C ASP A 158 9.97 22.60 18.55
N LEU A 159 8.84 22.11 18.01
CA LEU A 159 8.27 22.64 16.76
C LEU A 159 7.77 24.08 16.96
N THR A 160 8.23 24.99 16.11
CA THR A 160 7.79 26.38 16.05
C THR A 160 6.87 26.60 14.85
N PRO A 161 6.08 27.70 14.79
CA PRO A 161 5.27 28.03 13.61
C PRO A 161 6.09 28.15 12.33
N GLU A 162 7.31 28.71 12.41
CA GLU A 162 8.21 28.86 11.28
C GLU A 162 8.76 27.51 10.82
N SER A 163 9.24 26.68 11.75
CA SER A 163 9.77 25.35 11.43
C SER A 163 8.66 24.43 10.85
N LEU A 164 7.44 24.52 11.34
CA LEU A 164 6.31 23.77 10.77
C LEU A 164 6.02 24.16 9.33
N ARG A 165 6.03 25.47 9.00
CA ARG A 165 5.89 25.92 7.61
C ARG A 165 7.02 25.40 6.73
N ALA A 166 8.27 25.53 7.19
CA ALA A 166 9.42 25.03 6.47
C ALA A 166 9.35 23.50 6.21
N LEU A 167 8.86 22.72 7.19
CA LEU A 167 8.66 21.28 7.02
C LEU A 167 7.57 20.95 5.98
N THR A 168 6.49 21.74 5.91
CA THR A 168 5.42 21.51 4.93
C THR A 168 5.80 21.94 3.50
N GLU A 169 6.80 22.80 3.35
CA GLU A 169 7.33 23.25 2.06
C GLU A 169 8.45 22.32 1.53
N ARG A 170 9.13 21.59 2.43
CA ARG A 170 10.25 20.73 2.09
C ARG A 170 9.75 19.32 1.77
N ARG A 171 9.73 18.97 0.48
CA ARG A 171 9.54 17.59 0.02
C ARG A 171 10.88 16.98 -0.37
N GLU A 172 11.09 15.73 0.05
CA GLU A 172 12.19 14.91 -0.47
C GLU A 172 11.80 14.33 -1.83
N ASP A 173 12.81 14.07 -2.66
CA ASP A 173 12.60 13.33 -3.90
C ASP A 173 12.24 11.89 -3.56
N THR A 174 11.17 11.39 -4.17
CA THR A 174 10.67 10.04 -3.95
C THR A 174 11.01 9.09 -5.10
N GLU A 175 11.86 9.52 -6.03
CA GLU A 175 12.32 8.67 -7.12
C GLU A 175 13.04 7.43 -6.58
N GLY A 176 12.64 6.26 -7.07
CA GLY A 176 13.17 4.96 -6.59
C GLY A 176 12.57 4.44 -5.29
N TYR A 177 11.66 5.18 -4.65
CA TYR A 177 10.95 4.67 -3.49
C TYR A 177 9.86 3.67 -3.90
N LEU A 178 9.86 2.50 -3.27
CA LEU A 178 8.91 1.41 -3.52
C LEU A 178 7.70 1.48 -2.59
N GLY A 179 7.88 2.10 -1.47
CA GLY A 179 6.91 2.19 -0.41
C GLY A 179 7.56 2.39 0.95
N LYS A 180 6.75 2.33 1.99
CA LYS A 180 7.21 2.46 3.38
C LYS A 180 6.55 1.43 4.28
N ILE A 181 7.20 1.14 5.40
CA ILE A 181 6.68 0.29 6.46
C ILE A 181 6.40 1.15 7.68
N ALA A 182 5.14 1.22 8.06
CA ALA A 182 4.69 1.92 9.24
C ALA A 182 4.64 0.96 10.45
N VAL A 183 5.21 1.38 11.57
CA VAL A 183 5.25 0.59 12.80
C VAL A 183 4.37 1.21 13.87
N GLY A 184 3.40 0.44 14.33
CA GLY A 184 2.53 0.77 15.46
C GLY A 184 1.39 1.73 15.10
N PRO A 185 0.39 1.83 15.98
CA PRO A 185 -0.85 2.57 15.74
C PRO A 185 -0.74 4.08 16.08
N ARG A 186 0.45 4.56 16.43
CA ARG A 186 0.67 5.94 16.87
C ARG A 186 1.11 6.82 15.71
N TRP A 187 0.41 7.92 15.51
CA TRP A 187 0.78 8.95 14.56
C TRP A 187 0.62 10.33 15.19
N TYR A 188 1.18 11.34 14.57
CA TYR A 188 1.18 12.70 15.05
C TYR A 188 0.53 13.60 14.01
N PHE A 189 -0.22 14.58 14.50
CA PHE A 189 -0.78 15.65 13.70
C PHE A 189 -0.24 16.97 14.23
N ALA A 190 0.34 17.78 13.36
CA ALA A 190 0.81 19.12 13.71
C ALA A 190 0.03 20.17 12.94
N ALA A 191 -0.38 21.22 13.62
CA ALA A 191 -1.18 22.28 13.03
C ALA A 191 -0.74 23.68 13.51
N LEU A 192 -0.93 24.67 12.65
CA LEU A 192 -0.84 26.06 13.01
C LEU A 192 -2.19 26.52 13.57
N VAL A 193 -2.20 26.97 14.83
CA VAL A 193 -3.38 27.37 15.58
C VAL A 193 -3.21 28.82 16.02
N ASN A 194 -4.24 29.64 15.91
CA ASN A 194 -4.16 31.00 16.42
C ASN A 194 -3.94 31.01 17.96
N GLU A 195 -3.27 32.04 18.45
CA GLU A 195 -2.89 32.14 19.86
C GLU A 195 -4.08 32.06 20.82
N LYS A 196 -5.24 32.60 20.42
CA LYS A 196 -6.47 32.58 21.24
C LYS A 196 -6.97 31.15 21.44
N ASP A 197 -6.98 30.34 20.38
CA ASP A 197 -7.44 28.94 20.48
C ASP A 197 -6.36 28.05 21.11
N ALA A 198 -5.08 28.33 20.83
CA ALA A 198 -3.97 27.61 21.48
C ALA A 198 -3.97 27.76 23.01
N LYS A 199 -4.36 28.94 23.52
CA LYS A 199 -4.53 29.16 24.99
C LYS A 199 -5.67 28.34 25.64
N ARG A 200 -6.59 27.83 24.82
CA ARG A 200 -7.67 26.94 25.29
C ARG A 200 -7.23 25.49 25.37
N LEU A 201 -6.12 25.17 24.75
CA LEU A 201 -5.48 23.87 24.82
C LEU A 201 -4.45 23.87 25.95
N SER A 202 -4.28 22.74 26.61
CA SER A 202 -3.21 22.54 27.57
C SER A 202 -2.42 21.30 27.22
N GLN A 203 -1.13 21.34 27.50
CA GLN A 203 -0.26 20.18 27.25
C GLN A 203 -0.78 18.97 28.07
N SER A 204 -0.73 17.80 27.46
CA SER A 204 -1.26 16.52 27.99
C SER A 204 -2.78 16.45 28.08
N SER A 205 -3.52 17.46 27.63
CA SER A 205 -4.98 17.38 27.54
C SER A 205 -5.43 16.47 26.40
N VAL A 206 -6.52 15.73 26.64
CA VAL A 206 -7.19 14.96 25.59
C VAL A 206 -8.13 15.89 24.85
N THR A 207 -8.09 15.83 23.54
CA THR A 207 -8.99 16.58 22.66
C THR A 207 -9.47 15.69 21.52
N THR A 208 -10.45 16.15 20.80
CA THR A 208 -11.00 15.44 19.64
C THR A 208 -10.70 16.22 18.39
N LEU A 209 -10.13 15.57 17.40
CA LEU A 209 -9.85 16.13 16.09
C LEU A 209 -10.91 15.63 15.10
N ASP A 210 -11.53 16.57 14.40
CA ASP A 210 -12.36 16.28 13.23
C ASP A 210 -11.50 16.46 11.97
N LEU A 211 -11.14 15.36 11.34
CA LEU A 211 -10.34 15.35 10.12
C LEU A 211 -11.22 15.37 8.85
N GLY A 212 -12.52 15.54 9.01
CA GLY A 212 -13.47 15.62 7.90
C GLY A 212 -13.44 14.37 7.02
N LYS A 213 -13.23 14.56 5.71
CA LYS A 213 -13.21 13.46 4.74
C LYS A 213 -11.98 12.54 4.83
N TYR A 214 -10.98 12.88 5.62
CA TYR A 214 -9.73 12.11 5.72
C TYR A 214 -9.75 11.04 6.84
N ALA A 215 -10.80 11.02 7.65
CA ALA A 215 -11.02 9.96 8.63
C ALA A 215 -12.53 9.74 8.83
N SER A 216 -12.92 8.49 9.05
CA SER A 216 -14.30 8.16 9.40
C SER A 216 -14.54 8.45 10.88
N GLY A 217 -14.91 9.69 11.19
CA GLY A 217 -15.26 10.11 12.53
C GLY A 217 -14.20 10.94 13.26
N ASN A 218 -14.46 11.18 14.53
CA ASN A 218 -13.61 11.96 15.40
C ASN A 218 -12.42 11.15 15.91
N VAL A 219 -11.23 11.72 15.83
CA VAL A 219 -9.99 11.11 16.32
C VAL A 219 -9.64 11.67 17.69
N GLU A 220 -9.53 10.79 18.69
CA GLU A 220 -9.02 11.17 20.01
C GLU A 220 -7.51 11.42 19.93
N ALA A 221 -7.08 12.56 20.44
CA ALA A 221 -5.70 13.00 20.42
C ALA A 221 -5.26 13.62 21.73
N VAL A 222 -3.99 13.47 22.06
CA VAL A 222 -3.36 14.11 23.23
C VAL A 222 -2.46 15.22 22.74
N VAL A 223 -2.63 16.42 23.28
CA VAL A 223 -1.74 17.57 23.02
C VAL A 223 -0.37 17.28 23.63
N THR A 224 0.66 17.16 22.82
CA THR A 224 2.03 16.86 23.26
C THR A 224 2.95 18.07 23.27
N HIS A 225 2.68 19.06 22.42
CA HIS A 225 3.47 20.28 22.33
C HIS A 225 2.61 21.47 21.92
N ILE A 226 2.88 22.64 22.52
CA ILE A 226 2.35 23.93 22.13
C ILE A 226 3.52 24.92 22.14
N SER A 227 3.83 25.51 21.00
CA SER A 227 4.93 26.46 20.88
C SER A 227 4.59 27.83 21.48
N HIS A 228 5.62 28.64 21.71
CA HIS A 228 5.42 30.07 21.88
C HIS A 228 4.77 30.69 20.64
N PRO A 229 3.92 31.72 20.82
CA PRO A 229 3.29 32.39 19.67
C PRO A 229 4.32 33.16 18.83
N GLN A 230 4.20 33.02 17.52
CA GLN A 230 4.92 33.81 16.52
C GLN A 230 3.88 34.45 15.60
N ASN A 231 3.87 35.77 15.52
CA ASN A 231 2.88 36.53 14.72
C ASN A 231 1.42 36.12 15.01
N GLY A 232 1.08 35.86 16.29
CA GLY A 232 -0.26 35.47 16.71
C GLY A 232 -0.65 34.02 16.41
N VAL A 233 0.31 33.17 16.03
CA VAL A 233 0.11 31.74 15.70
C VAL A 233 1.04 30.87 16.53
N CYS A 234 0.55 29.73 17.00
CA CYS A 234 1.30 28.69 17.68
C CYS A 234 1.34 27.41 16.83
N ALA A 235 2.43 26.66 16.89
CA ALA A 235 2.47 25.28 16.43
C ALA A 235 1.98 24.35 17.55
N VAL A 236 1.01 23.50 17.25
CA VAL A 236 0.45 22.54 18.19
C VAL A 236 0.62 21.14 17.64
N VAL A 237 1.11 20.23 18.46
CA VAL A 237 1.32 18.83 18.11
C VAL A 237 0.37 17.95 18.91
N PHE A 238 -0.34 17.11 18.18
CA PHE A 238 -1.29 16.13 18.68
C PHE A 238 -0.75 14.72 18.45
N LYS A 239 -0.82 13.88 19.47
CA LYS A 239 -0.51 12.44 19.38
C LYS A 239 -1.80 11.65 19.30
N CYS A 240 -2.01 10.94 18.22
CA CYS A 240 -3.18 10.13 17.94
C CYS A 240 -2.87 8.64 18.12
N ARG A 241 -3.86 7.86 18.55
CA ARG A 241 -3.72 6.41 18.76
C ARG A 241 -4.67 5.58 17.91
N THR A 242 -5.63 6.22 17.29
CA THR A 242 -6.63 5.55 16.45
C THR A 242 -6.01 5.26 15.08
N ALA A 243 -6.21 4.06 14.54
CA ALA A 243 -5.90 3.80 13.16
C ALA A 243 -6.68 4.79 12.29
N LEU A 244 -6.03 5.43 11.32
CA LEU A 244 -6.74 6.13 10.28
C LEU A 244 -7.55 5.06 9.55
N ALA A 245 -8.86 5.25 9.43
CA ALA A 245 -9.66 4.37 8.62
C ALA A 245 -9.16 4.47 7.17
N GLU A 246 -8.86 3.31 6.60
CA GLU A 246 -8.49 3.13 5.19
C GLU A 246 -9.64 3.49 4.26
#